data_1ee3a9fd236fdcc8b4ac0040f8623017
#
_entry.id   1ee3a9fd236fdcc8b4ac0040f8623017
#
_cell.length_a   1.000
_cell.length_b   1.000
_cell.length_c   1.000
_cell.angle_alpha   90.00
_cell.angle_beta   90.00
_cell.angle_gamma   90.00
#
_symmetry.space_group_name_H-M   'P 1'
#
loop_
_entity.id
_entity.type
_entity.pdbx_description
1 polymer ?
#
loop_
_entity_poly.entity_id
_entity_poly.type
_entity_poly.pdbx_seq_one_letter_code
_entity_poly.pdbx_strand_id
1 'polypeptide(L)'
;MDTNSQRESMEYDVVVVGAGPSGLSTAIKLKQLNSEINVCIVEKASEVGGHILSGNVFETKALDELLPDWREIDGCPLKTKVTKEKFLFLFEKSHITVPSFLLPPVQHNKGNYIASLANMCRWLGQIAEGLGVEIYPGFAASEVLYDEEGKVRGVATNDMGLDINGNKKESYEPGIEL
;
A
#
# COMPACT_ATOMS: atom_id res chain seq x y z
N MET A 1 38.89 6.15 -6.76
CA MET A 1 38.36 7.55 -6.92
C MET A 1 36.89 7.43 -6.62
N ASP A 2 36.56 7.69 -5.37
CA ASP A 2 35.17 7.69 -4.94
C ASP A 2 34.48 8.93 -5.51
N THR A 3 33.79 8.78 -6.61
CA THR A 3 32.75 9.74 -6.96
C THR A 3 31.62 9.51 -6.02
N ASN A 4 31.68 10.20 -4.89
CA ASN A 4 30.53 10.40 -4.01
C ASN A 4 29.48 11.15 -4.86
N SER A 5 28.69 10.41 -5.64
CA SER A 5 27.54 11.00 -6.30
C SER A 5 26.55 11.30 -5.18
N GLN A 6 26.54 12.55 -4.78
CA GLN A 6 25.67 13.05 -3.73
C GLN A 6 24.24 12.77 -4.20
N ARG A 7 23.51 11.95 -3.44
CA ARG A 7 22.08 11.69 -3.67
C ARG A 7 21.33 13.02 -3.56
N GLU A 8 20.36 13.23 -4.42
CA GLU A 8 19.43 14.32 -4.25
C GLU A 8 18.59 14.07 -3.00
N SER A 9 18.26 15.13 -2.27
CA SER A 9 17.48 15.07 -1.04
C SER A 9 16.20 15.87 -1.20
N MET A 10 15.09 15.29 -0.75
CA MET A 10 13.79 15.94 -0.66
C MET A 10 13.32 15.89 0.79
N GLU A 11 12.69 16.94 1.27
CA GLU A 11 12.26 17.05 2.66
C GLU A 11 10.76 16.83 2.80
N TYR A 12 10.36 15.92 3.68
CA TYR A 12 8.99 15.62 4.07
C TYR A 12 8.88 15.52 5.58
N ASP A 13 7.71 15.85 6.12
CA ASP A 13 7.43 15.63 7.53
C ASP A 13 7.26 14.13 7.83
N VAL A 14 6.70 13.39 6.86
CA VAL A 14 6.48 11.94 6.98
C VAL A 14 6.75 11.23 5.66
N VAL A 15 7.59 10.22 5.71
CA VAL A 15 7.82 9.28 4.60
C VAL A 15 7.19 7.93 4.93
N VAL A 16 6.25 7.48 4.10
CA VAL A 16 5.59 6.18 4.22
C VAL A 16 6.22 5.21 3.23
N VAL A 17 6.67 4.05 3.73
CA VAL A 17 7.25 3.01 2.87
C VAL A 17 6.19 1.97 2.50
N GLY A 18 5.80 1.99 1.23
CA GLY A 18 4.83 1.06 0.62
C GLY A 18 3.43 1.65 0.45
N ALA A 19 2.93 1.65 -0.79
CA ALA A 19 1.58 2.05 -1.17
C ALA A 19 0.55 0.90 -1.07
N GLY A 20 0.69 0.06 -0.06
CA GLY A 20 -0.32 -0.94 0.32
C GLY A 20 -1.47 -0.32 1.12
N PRO A 21 -2.48 -1.12 1.51
CA PRO A 21 -3.63 -0.63 2.27
C PRO A 21 -3.24 0.14 3.54
N SER A 22 -2.24 -0.36 4.29
CA SER A 22 -1.77 0.29 5.52
C SER A 22 -1.11 1.64 5.27
N GLY A 23 -0.18 1.71 4.30
CA GLY A 23 0.52 2.96 3.98
C GLY A 23 -0.43 4.03 3.47
N LEU A 24 -1.31 3.66 2.53
CA LEU A 24 -2.32 4.58 1.99
C LEU A 24 -3.29 5.06 3.06
N SER A 25 -3.78 4.16 3.92
CA SER A 25 -4.66 4.54 5.03
C SER A 25 -3.97 5.47 6.03
N THR A 26 -2.67 5.21 6.31
CA THR A 26 -1.85 6.08 7.18
C THR A 26 -1.73 7.48 6.60
N ALA A 27 -1.36 7.59 5.32
CA ALA A 27 -1.19 8.87 4.65
C ALA A 27 -2.51 9.67 4.57
N ILE A 28 -3.61 9.02 4.20
CA ILE A 28 -4.94 9.61 4.20
C ILE A 28 -5.28 10.13 5.60
N LYS A 29 -5.07 9.31 6.63
CA LYS A 29 -5.39 9.71 8.00
C LYS A 29 -4.55 10.87 8.50
N LEU A 30 -3.26 10.91 8.17
CA LEU A 30 -2.39 12.03 8.49
C LEU A 30 -2.91 13.34 7.87
N LYS A 31 -3.24 13.32 6.58
CA LYS A 31 -3.80 14.49 5.88
C LYS A 31 -5.18 14.91 6.41
N GLN A 32 -6.01 13.97 6.87
CA GLN A 32 -7.28 14.29 7.55
C GLN A 32 -7.07 14.98 8.90
N LEU A 33 -6.02 14.62 9.63
CA LEU A 33 -5.69 15.20 10.95
C LEU A 33 -4.98 16.56 10.82
N ASN A 34 -4.15 16.70 9.79
CA ASN A 34 -3.43 17.94 9.50
C ASN A 34 -3.21 18.06 7.99
N SER A 35 -3.96 18.94 7.31
CA SER A 35 -3.86 19.17 5.86
C SER A 35 -2.52 19.74 5.42
N GLU A 36 -1.81 20.43 6.30
CA GLU A 36 -0.56 21.12 5.99
C GLU A 36 0.67 20.21 6.07
N ILE A 37 0.54 19.02 6.68
CA ILE A 37 1.68 18.09 6.82
C ILE A 37 2.13 17.58 5.44
N ASN A 38 3.41 17.61 5.16
CA ASN A 38 3.98 17.06 3.92
C ASN A 38 4.20 15.56 4.07
N VAL A 39 3.46 14.79 3.28
CA VAL A 39 3.53 13.32 3.32
C VAL A 39 3.87 12.79 1.94
N CYS A 40 4.88 11.93 1.87
CA CYS A 40 5.13 11.14 0.67
C CYS A 40 5.05 9.63 0.94
N ILE A 41 4.76 8.87 -0.10
CA ILE A 41 4.77 7.40 -0.11
C ILE A 41 5.75 6.93 -1.18
N VAL A 42 6.72 6.10 -0.82
CA VAL A 42 7.56 5.40 -1.77
C VAL A 42 7.05 3.98 -1.98
N GLU A 43 6.94 3.55 -3.24
CA GLU A 43 6.42 2.23 -3.60
C GLU A 43 7.38 1.55 -4.59
N LYS A 44 7.77 0.30 -4.28
CA LYS A 44 8.70 -0.46 -5.13
C LYS A 44 8.10 -0.93 -6.47
N ALA A 45 6.78 -1.15 -6.52
CA ALA A 45 6.10 -1.49 -7.75
C ALA A 45 6.04 -0.28 -8.67
N SER A 46 6.04 -0.51 -9.99
CA SER A 46 5.93 0.54 -11.01
C SER A 46 4.59 1.29 -10.98
N GLU A 47 3.60 0.78 -10.25
CA GLU A 47 2.30 1.40 -10.02
C GLU A 47 1.74 0.98 -8.66
N VAL A 48 0.87 1.80 -8.09
CA VAL A 48 0.14 1.46 -6.86
C VAL A 48 -0.70 0.20 -7.08
N GLY A 49 -0.54 -0.79 -6.21
CA GLY A 49 -1.24 -2.07 -6.31
C GLY A 49 -0.61 -3.09 -7.24
N GLY A 50 0.52 -2.78 -7.90
CA GLY A 50 1.17 -3.67 -8.88
C GLY A 50 1.65 -5.00 -8.29
N HIS A 51 2.07 -5.03 -7.03
CA HIS A 51 2.54 -6.24 -6.34
C HIS A 51 1.51 -6.85 -5.38
N ILE A 52 0.26 -6.42 -5.45
CA ILE A 52 -0.81 -6.89 -4.55
C ILE A 52 -1.61 -8.00 -5.21
N LEU A 53 -1.77 -9.11 -4.48
CA LEU A 53 -2.64 -10.20 -4.93
C LEU A 53 -4.09 -9.71 -5.01
N SER A 54 -4.76 -10.08 -6.10
CA SER A 54 -6.17 -9.78 -6.33
C SER A 54 -7.07 -10.91 -5.83
N GLY A 55 -8.33 -10.58 -5.53
CA GLY A 55 -9.36 -11.53 -5.14
C GLY A 55 -9.34 -11.80 -3.64
N ASN A 56 -9.95 -10.92 -2.89
CA ASN A 56 -10.18 -11.08 -1.46
C ASN A 56 -11.65 -10.84 -1.10
N VAL A 57 -12.00 -11.21 0.12
CA VAL A 57 -13.21 -10.74 0.78
C VAL A 57 -12.82 -9.58 1.69
N PHE A 58 -13.40 -8.42 1.44
CA PHE A 58 -13.07 -7.17 2.10
C PHE A 58 -14.14 -6.84 3.16
N GLU A 59 -13.70 -6.72 4.42
CA GLU A 59 -14.52 -6.22 5.51
C GLU A 59 -14.42 -4.69 5.56
N THR A 60 -15.55 -3.99 5.57
CA THR A 60 -15.57 -2.52 5.42
C THR A 60 -15.32 -1.75 6.70
N LYS A 61 -15.22 -2.41 7.85
CA LYS A 61 -15.12 -1.73 9.15
C LYS A 61 -14.03 -0.65 9.19
N ALA A 62 -12.80 -1.00 8.79
CA ALA A 62 -11.70 -0.03 8.78
C ALA A 62 -11.92 1.09 7.75
N LEU A 63 -12.55 0.76 6.61
CA LEU A 63 -12.89 1.75 5.59
C LEU A 63 -14.02 2.68 6.06
N ASP A 64 -15.03 2.16 6.75
CA ASP A 64 -16.10 2.94 7.35
C ASP A 64 -15.57 3.95 8.40
N GLU A 65 -14.47 3.60 9.10
CA GLU A 65 -13.79 4.48 10.05
C GLU A 65 -12.89 5.52 9.37
N LEU A 66 -12.20 5.15 8.29
CA LEU A 66 -11.28 6.03 7.56
C LEU A 66 -12.01 7.02 6.66
N LEU A 67 -13.00 6.54 5.92
CA LEU A 67 -13.77 7.26 4.90
C LEU A 67 -15.26 6.93 5.10
N PRO A 68 -15.98 7.58 6.04
CA PRO A 68 -17.38 7.26 6.33
C PRO A 68 -18.30 7.28 5.09
N ASP A 69 -18.02 8.19 4.17
CA ASP A 69 -18.80 8.40 2.95
C ASP A 69 -18.24 7.65 1.72
N TRP A 70 -17.40 6.61 1.92
CA TRP A 70 -16.73 5.90 0.83
C TRP A 70 -17.68 5.37 -0.25
N ARG A 71 -18.94 5.12 0.08
CA ARG A 71 -19.97 4.61 -0.85
C ARG A 71 -20.37 5.65 -1.89
N GLU A 72 -20.18 6.93 -1.57
CA GLU A 72 -20.51 8.08 -2.40
C GLU A 72 -19.31 8.58 -3.22
N ILE A 73 -18.11 8.13 -2.86
CA ILE A 73 -16.88 8.50 -3.57
C ILE A 73 -16.81 7.72 -4.89
N ASP A 74 -16.64 8.45 -5.98
CA ASP A 74 -16.54 7.87 -7.32
C ASP A 74 -15.38 6.87 -7.44
N GLY A 75 -15.54 5.89 -8.31
CA GLY A 75 -14.51 4.89 -8.59
C GLY A 75 -14.35 3.80 -7.53
N CYS A 76 -15.09 3.83 -6.41
CA CYS A 76 -14.99 2.80 -5.36
C CYS A 76 -15.13 1.39 -5.95
N PRO A 77 -14.15 0.48 -5.72
CA PRO A 77 -14.15 -0.86 -6.32
C PRO A 77 -15.07 -1.86 -5.60
N LEU A 78 -15.65 -1.52 -4.46
CA LEU A 78 -16.50 -2.42 -3.67
C LEU A 78 -17.91 -2.50 -4.26
N LYS A 79 -18.09 -3.27 -5.34
CA LYS A 79 -19.38 -3.41 -6.05
C LYS A 79 -20.13 -4.70 -5.70
N THR A 80 -19.42 -5.79 -5.37
CA THR A 80 -20.01 -7.12 -5.22
C THR A 80 -20.09 -7.53 -3.76
N LYS A 81 -21.29 -7.48 -3.19
CA LYS A 81 -21.54 -7.88 -1.80
C LYS A 81 -21.66 -9.39 -1.67
N VAL A 82 -21.04 -9.95 -0.63
CA VAL A 82 -21.21 -11.38 -0.28
C VAL A 82 -22.61 -11.62 0.26
N THR A 83 -23.40 -12.38 -0.47
CA THR A 83 -24.76 -12.74 -0.08
C THR A 83 -24.86 -14.17 0.48
N LYS A 84 -23.97 -15.06 0.04
CA LYS A 84 -23.91 -16.46 0.46
C LYS A 84 -22.46 -16.89 0.61
N GLU A 85 -22.21 -17.75 1.59
CA GLU A 85 -20.91 -18.38 1.83
C GLU A 85 -21.10 -19.86 2.13
N LYS A 86 -20.07 -20.65 1.87
CA LYS A 86 -19.99 -22.05 2.26
C LYS A 86 -18.59 -22.36 2.75
N PHE A 87 -18.51 -23.01 3.88
CA PHE A 87 -17.24 -23.57 4.37
C PHE A 87 -17.23 -25.07 4.07
N LEU A 88 -16.23 -25.52 3.31
CA LEU A 88 -16.14 -26.88 2.84
C LEU A 88 -14.86 -27.54 3.35
N PHE A 89 -14.99 -28.72 3.95
CA PHE A 89 -13.88 -29.63 4.12
C PHE A 89 -13.75 -30.48 2.87
N LEU A 90 -12.63 -30.36 2.16
CA LEU A 90 -12.39 -31.07 0.91
C LEU A 90 -11.65 -32.40 1.15
N PHE A 91 -12.09 -33.45 0.52
CA PHE A 91 -11.42 -34.72 0.41
C PHE A 91 -11.08 -34.99 -1.06
N GLU A 92 -10.35 -36.04 -1.36
CA GLU A 92 -9.90 -36.37 -2.72
C GLU A 92 -11.04 -36.39 -3.76
N LYS A 93 -12.22 -36.94 -3.41
CA LYS A 93 -13.39 -37.10 -4.31
C LYS A 93 -14.71 -36.60 -3.72
N SER A 94 -14.67 -35.92 -2.57
CA SER A 94 -15.89 -35.49 -1.86
C SER A 94 -15.65 -34.27 -1.03
N HIS A 95 -16.70 -33.73 -0.43
CA HIS A 95 -16.57 -32.65 0.55
C HIS A 95 -17.66 -32.78 1.62
N ILE A 96 -17.37 -32.18 2.79
CA ILE A 96 -18.34 -31.97 3.87
C ILE A 96 -18.56 -30.46 4.01
N THR A 97 -19.84 -30.05 3.99
CA THR A 97 -20.20 -28.65 4.28
C THR A 97 -20.31 -28.46 5.80
N VAL A 98 -19.57 -27.53 6.36
CA VAL A 98 -19.68 -27.12 7.76
C VAL A 98 -20.78 -26.06 7.85
N PRO A 99 -21.81 -26.25 8.69
CA PRO A 99 -22.83 -25.24 8.91
C PRO A 99 -22.23 -23.94 9.45
N SER A 100 -22.64 -22.80 8.95
CA SER A 100 -22.04 -21.50 9.30
C SER A 100 -22.13 -21.18 10.80
N PHE A 101 -23.19 -21.63 11.49
CA PHE A 101 -23.36 -21.40 12.94
C PHE A 101 -22.30 -22.09 13.82
N LEU A 102 -21.55 -23.08 13.28
CA LEU A 102 -20.42 -23.73 13.93
C LEU A 102 -19.09 -23.00 13.70
N LEU A 103 -19.08 -21.99 12.85
CA LEU A 103 -17.88 -21.22 12.53
C LEU A 103 -17.73 -20.04 13.48
N PRO A 104 -16.48 -19.68 13.85
CA PRO A 104 -16.21 -18.46 14.60
C PRO A 104 -16.71 -17.22 13.86
N PRO A 105 -17.13 -16.15 14.56
CA PRO A 105 -17.62 -14.93 13.93
C PRO A 105 -16.67 -14.33 12.89
N VAL A 106 -15.36 -14.43 13.11
CA VAL A 106 -14.32 -13.92 12.19
C VAL A 106 -14.30 -14.62 10.82
N GLN A 107 -14.95 -15.77 10.67
CA GLN A 107 -15.08 -16.52 9.41
C GLN A 107 -16.39 -16.22 8.67
N HIS A 108 -17.24 -15.37 9.23
CA HIS A 108 -18.48 -14.97 8.58
C HIS A 108 -18.24 -13.79 7.64
N ASN A 109 -18.49 -14.05 6.34
CA ASN A 109 -18.23 -13.05 5.30
C ASN A 109 -19.52 -12.40 4.75
N LYS A 110 -20.70 -12.84 5.21
CA LYS A 110 -21.96 -12.28 4.74
C LYS A 110 -22.02 -10.78 5.06
N GLY A 111 -22.19 -9.96 4.03
CA GLY A 111 -22.24 -8.51 4.14
C GLY A 111 -20.93 -7.83 3.75
N ASN A 112 -19.80 -8.55 3.77
CA ASN A 112 -18.52 -8.10 3.23
C ASN A 112 -18.57 -8.01 1.69
N TYR A 113 -17.49 -7.58 1.07
CA TYR A 113 -17.42 -7.40 -0.38
C TYR A 113 -16.33 -8.28 -1.00
N ILE A 114 -16.64 -8.86 -2.18
CA ILE A 114 -15.61 -9.47 -3.02
C ILE A 114 -14.94 -8.33 -3.78
N ALA A 115 -13.63 -8.21 -3.63
CA ALA A 115 -12.85 -7.10 -4.18
C ALA A 115 -11.50 -7.54 -4.75
N SER A 116 -10.97 -6.74 -5.65
CA SER A 116 -9.56 -6.72 -5.99
C SER A 116 -8.84 -5.76 -5.04
N LEU A 117 -7.94 -6.27 -4.21
CA LEU A 117 -7.17 -5.42 -3.29
C LEU A 117 -6.24 -4.46 -4.04
N ALA A 118 -5.74 -4.85 -5.21
CA ALA A 118 -4.98 -3.98 -6.08
C ALA A 118 -5.81 -2.76 -6.53
N ASN A 119 -7.06 -2.99 -6.96
CA ASN A 119 -7.96 -1.88 -7.34
C ASN A 119 -8.34 -1.01 -6.13
N MET A 120 -8.48 -1.61 -4.95
CA MET A 120 -8.70 -0.87 -3.71
C MET A 120 -7.52 0.07 -3.41
N CYS A 121 -6.28 -0.42 -3.55
CA CYS A 121 -5.10 0.42 -3.34
C CYS A 121 -5.01 1.54 -4.37
N ARG A 122 -5.28 1.27 -5.66
CA ARG A 122 -5.30 2.35 -6.68
C ARG A 122 -6.32 3.43 -6.35
N TRP A 123 -7.50 3.03 -5.95
CA TRP A 123 -8.56 3.97 -5.56
C TRP A 123 -8.19 4.77 -4.29
N LEU A 124 -7.64 4.12 -3.25
CA LEU A 124 -7.12 4.82 -2.07
C LEU A 124 -5.94 5.74 -2.42
N GLY A 125 -5.09 5.34 -3.38
CA GLY A 125 -4.01 6.17 -3.90
C GLY A 125 -4.53 7.46 -4.50
N GLN A 126 -5.55 7.40 -5.35
CA GLN A 126 -6.20 8.59 -5.93
C GLN A 126 -6.77 9.52 -4.86
N ILE A 127 -7.36 8.95 -3.79
CA ILE A 127 -7.85 9.74 -2.65
C ILE A 127 -6.68 10.40 -1.92
N ALA A 128 -5.60 9.67 -1.66
CA ALA A 128 -4.41 10.21 -1.00
C ALA A 128 -3.80 11.36 -1.81
N GLU A 129 -3.61 11.18 -3.12
CA GLU A 129 -3.13 12.23 -4.04
C GLU A 129 -4.08 13.45 -4.05
N GLY A 130 -5.40 13.23 -4.05
CA GLY A 130 -6.40 14.29 -3.93
C GLY A 130 -6.33 15.08 -2.63
N LEU A 131 -5.78 14.50 -1.57
CA LEU A 131 -5.48 15.16 -0.29
C LEU A 131 -4.08 15.81 -0.25
N GLY A 132 -3.29 15.74 -1.33
CA GLY A 132 -1.96 16.30 -1.42
C GLY A 132 -0.86 15.39 -0.85
N VAL A 133 -1.06 14.06 -0.88
CA VAL A 133 0.02 13.09 -0.64
C VAL A 133 0.78 12.88 -1.94
N GLU A 134 2.09 12.93 -1.91
CA GLU A 134 2.93 12.60 -3.05
C GLU A 134 3.24 11.10 -3.05
N ILE A 135 2.93 10.41 -4.16
CA ILE A 135 3.19 8.96 -4.29
C ILE A 135 4.23 8.75 -5.38
N TYR A 136 5.30 8.02 -5.04
CA TYR A 136 6.42 7.72 -5.93
C TYR A 136 6.48 6.22 -6.26
N PRO A 137 5.75 5.76 -7.30
CA PRO A 137 5.86 4.38 -7.78
C PRO A 137 7.20 4.16 -8.48
N GLY A 138 7.77 2.94 -8.35
CA GLY A 138 9.07 2.59 -8.88
C GLY A 138 10.25 2.91 -7.96
N PHE A 139 10.02 3.63 -6.85
CA PHE A 139 11.04 3.99 -5.89
C PHE A 139 11.01 3.06 -4.67
N ALA A 140 11.92 2.11 -4.63
CA ALA A 140 12.04 1.17 -3.51
C ALA A 140 12.93 1.76 -2.41
N ALA A 141 12.41 1.94 -1.19
CA ALA A 141 13.25 2.25 -0.04
C ALA A 141 14.23 1.10 0.22
N SER A 142 15.51 1.40 0.31
CA SER A 142 16.60 0.44 0.46
C SER A 142 17.39 0.60 1.75
N GLU A 143 17.41 1.80 2.28
CA GLU A 143 18.25 2.13 3.42
C GLU A 143 17.50 3.07 4.37
N VAL A 144 17.66 2.85 5.67
CA VAL A 144 17.21 3.80 6.69
C VAL A 144 18.36 4.72 7.02
N LEU A 145 18.11 6.03 6.94
CA LEU A 145 19.11 7.05 7.23
C LEU A 145 19.02 7.47 8.69
N TYR A 146 20.18 7.66 9.31
CA TYR A 146 20.31 8.08 10.69
C TYR A 146 21.08 9.39 10.80
N ASP A 147 20.76 10.18 11.80
CA ASP A 147 21.53 11.36 12.18
C ASP A 147 22.77 10.97 13.02
N GLU A 148 23.56 12.00 13.40
CA GLU A 148 24.78 11.81 14.22
C GLU A 148 24.49 11.26 15.63
N GLU A 149 23.23 11.38 16.10
CA GLU A 149 22.78 10.86 17.39
C GLU A 149 22.20 9.42 17.28
N GLY A 150 22.13 8.87 16.06
CA GLY A 150 21.57 7.55 15.77
C GLY A 150 20.05 7.50 15.69
N LYS A 151 19.38 8.65 15.54
CA LYS A 151 17.93 8.73 15.30
C LYS A 151 17.63 8.60 13.81
N VAL A 152 16.51 7.97 13.49
CA VAL A 152 16.05 7.89 12.09
C VAL A 152 15.74 9.30 11.60
N ARG A 153 16.37 9.71 10.49
CA ARG A 153 16.14 10.99 9.82
C ARG A 153 15.43 10.86 8.47
N GLY A 154 15.34 9.64 7.94
CA GLY A 154 14.71 9.43 6.65
C GLY A 154 15.00 8.06 6.06
N VAL A 155 14.76 7.92 4.76
CA VAL A 155 15.09 6.72 3.98
C VAL A 155 15.79 7.11 2.69
N ALA A 156 16.62 6.20 2.15
CA ALA A 156 17.14 6.34 0.79
C ALA A 156 16.53 5.28 -0.11
N THR A 157 16.29 5.64 -1.36
CA THR A 157 15.82 4.71 -2.39
C THR A 157 16.99 3.99 -3.05
N ASN A 158 16.69 2.88 -3.74
CA ASN A 158 17.68 2.16 -4.54
C ASN A 158 18.21 3.03 -5.68
N ASP A 159 19.50 2.82 -6.00
CA ASP A 159 20.06 3.28 -7.26
C ASP A 159 19.37 2.57 -8.43
N MET A 160 19.14 3.32 -9.50
CA MET A 160 18.55 2.83 -10.74
C MET A 160 19.62 2.52 -11.78
N GLY A 161 19.29 1.71 -12.80
CA GLY A 161 20.22 1.44 -13.91
C GLY A 161 21.47 0.62 -13.54
N LEU A 162 21.38 -0.27 -12.55
CA LEU A 162 22.41 -1.26 -12.26
C LEU A 162 22.17 -2.56 -13.05
N ASP A 163 23.24 -3.27 -13.42
CA ASP A 163 23.14 -4.64 -13.93
C ASP A 163 23.04 -5.66 -12.77
N ILE A 164 22.91 -6.96 -13.10
CA ILE A 164 22.79 -8.04 -12.11
C ILE A 164 24.04 -8.19 -11.22
N ASN A 165 25.19 -7.65 -11.66
CA ASN A 165 26.45 -7.68 -10.93
C ASN A 165 26.71 -6.37 -10.16
N GLY A 166 25.78 -5.40 -10.22
CA GLY A 166 25.90 -4.10 -9.56
C GLY A 166 26.69 -3.06 -10.34
N ASN A 167 27.05 -3.30 -11.62
CA ASN A 167 27.73 -2.31 -12.43
C ASN A 167 26.76 -1.28 -12.99
N LYS A 168 27.21 -0.02 -13.07
CA LYS A 168 26.43 1.09 -13.60
C LYS A 168 26.28 0.96 -15.11
N LYS A 169 25.04 1.00 -15.60
CA LYS A 169 24.68 1.12 -17.02
C LYS A 169 24.69 2.60 -17.45
N GLU A 170 24.48 2.86 -18.73
CA GLU A 170 24.33 4.22 -19.25
C GLU A 170 23.13 4.97 -18.65
N SER A 171 22.09 4.20 -18.21
CA SER A 171 20.89 4.69 -17.53
C SER A 171 21.03 4.71 -16.00
N TYR A 172 22.25 4.78 -15.48
CA TYR A 172 22.45 4.83 -14.03
C TYR A 172 22.02 6.18 -13.47
N GLU A 173 21.18 6.11 -12.44
CA GLU A 173 20.76 7.24 -11.63
C GLU A 173 20.90 6.86 -10.14
N PRO A 174 21.53 7.70 -9.32
CA PRO A 174 21.61 7.43 -7.89
C PRO A 174 20.22 7.50 -7.27
N GLY A 175 20.01 6.73 -6.20
CA GLY A 175 18.80 6.86 -5.38
C GLY A 175 18.69 8.24 -4.75
N ILE A 176 17.49 8.58 -4.27
CA ILE A 176 17.21 9.85 -3.59
C ILE A 176 17.07 9.62 -2.07
N GLU A 177 17.35 10.65 -1.27
CA GLU A 177 17.10 10.70 0.17
C GLU A 177 15.79 11.44 0.44
N LEU A 178 14.98 10.89 1.36
CA LEU A 178 13.68 11.42 1.74
C LEU A 178 13.57 11.53 3.26
#